data_668554e2af3c1b689eb0961ed050958b
#
_entry.id   668554e2af3c1b689eb0961ed050958b
#
_cell.length_a   1.000
_cell.length_b   1.000
_cell.length_c   1.000
_cell.angle_alpha   90.00
_cell.angle_beta   90.00
_cell.angle_gamma   90.00
#
_symmetry.space_group_name_H-M   'P 1'
#
loop_
_entity.id
_entity.type
_entity.pdbx_description
1 polymer ?
#
loop_
_entity_poly.entity_id
_entity_poly.type
_entity_poly.pdbx_seq_one_letter_code
_entity_poly.pdbx_strand_id
1 'polypeptide(L)'
;MRSFKLPICALLLVAAGACDRTTQQAAAEKEEAAPQNIVYGINADNYRTETGEVGSGETLGKILNGYGVSALTVDRLDKASKEIFPLRNIRAGHKYTVFIHEDSLYAPHLDYLVYERNMSQYVVFGFHEDSVSIQTGEKEFSVRRTKKSATINSSLWGAIMEEHLPYALAAEMEDIYQWTVDFFGIQKGDNFTVIYDERFIDDSISAGIGRIWGAKFC
;
A
#
# COMPACT_ATOMS: atom_id res chain seq x y z
N MET A 1 -35.11 -62.33 49.69
CA MET A 1 -35.68 -63.70 49.39
C MET A 1 -35.53 -63.96 47.91
N ARG A 2 -34.81 -65.05 47.65
CA ARG A 2 -34.78 -65.86 46.38
C ARG A 2 -34.32 -65.16 45.11
N SER A 3 -33.07 -65.35 44.68
CA SER A 3 -32.43 -66.53 44.08
C SER A 3 -33.13 -67.03 42.80
N PHE A 4 -32.44 -67.00 41.64
CA PHE A 4 -32.17 -68.21 40.86
C PHE A 4 -31.75 -67.85 39.46
N LYS A 5 -30.47 -68.05 39.18
CA LYS A 5 -29.78 -69.06 38.34
C LYS A 5 -29.68 -68.80 36.85
N LEU A 6 -28.44 -68.77 36.43
CA LEU A 6 -27.90 -69.07 35.06
C LEU A 6 -28.36 -70.47 34.55
N PRO A 7 -28.25 -70.79 33.27
CA PRO A 7 -26.94 -71.13 32.69
C PRO A 7 -26.74 -70.74 31.19
N ILE A 8 -25.50 -70.42 30.82
CA ILE A 8 -24.58 -71.09 29.90
C ILE A 8 -25.18 -71.70 28.61
N CYS A 9 -24.80 -71.21 27.46
CA CYS A 9 -24.24 -72.03 26.38
C CYS A 9 -23.42 -71.22 25.43
N ALA A 10 -22.19 -71.65 25.21
CA ALA A 10 -21.19 -71.17 24.28
C ALA A 10 -21.55 -71.58 22.84
N LEU A 11 -21.19 -70.74 21.87
CA LEU A 11 -20.67 -71.24 20.58
C LEU A 11 -19.78 -70.16 19.96
N LEU A 12 -18.55 -70.54 19.78
CA LEU A 12 -17.56 -69.86 18.96
C LEU A 12 -17.98 -69.91 17.47
N LEU A 13 -17.82 -68.76 16.80
CA LEU A 13 -17.51 -68.76 15.37
C LEU A 13 -16.63 -67.57 15.04
N VAL A 14 -15.40 -67.89 14.70
CA VAL A 14 -14.35 -67.01 14.16
C VAL A 14 -14.73 -66.74 12.73
N ALA A 15 -14.84 -65.46 12.36
CA ALA A 15 -14.70 -65.05 10.98
C ALA A 15 -13.87 -63.77 10.93
N ALA A 16 -12.69 -63.94 10.38
CA ALA A 16 -11.78 -62.85 10.03
C ALA A 16 -12.45 -61.97 8.95
N GLY A 17 -12.52 -60.69 9.17
CA GLY A 17 -13.00 -59.67 8.24
C GLY A 17 -12.16 -58.43 8.38
N ALA A 18 -11.46 -58.13 7.31
CA ALA A 18 -10.42 -57.15 7.11
C ALA A 18 -10.66 -55.77 7.76
N CYS A 19 -9.58 -55.24 8.31
CA CYS A 19 -9.40 -53.85 8.60
C CYS A 19 -9.59 -52.99 7.35
N ASP A 20 -10.59 -52.16 7.37
CA ASP A 20 -10.59 -50.96 6.54
C ASP A 20 -10.67 -49.76 7.49
N ARG A 21 -9.48 -49.33 7.90
CA ARG A 21 -9.29 -48.06 8.56
C ARG A 21 -9.35 -46.98 7.46
N THR A 22 -10.57 -46.59 7.12
CA THR A 22 -10.74 -45.31 6.38
C THR A 22 -10.37 -44.19 7.34
N THR A 23 -9.12 -43.76 7.17
CA THR A 23 -8.62 -42.52 7.76
C THR A 23 -9.42 -41.39 7.11
N GLN A 24 -10.48 -40.94 7.77
CA GLN A 24 -11.05 -39.64 7.48
C GLN A 24 -10.01 -38.61 7.90
N GLN A 25 -9.12 -38.28 6.97
CA GLN A 25 -8.40 -37.01 6.97
C GLN A 25 -9.48 -35.94 6.81
N ALA A 26 -9.86 -35.34 7.93
CA ALA A 26 -10.51 -34.05 7.93
C ALA A 26 -9.54 -33.10 7.19
N ALA A 27 -9.80 -32.86 5.92
CA ALA A 27 -9.27 -31.71 5.23
C ALA A 27 -9.80 -30.50 5.99
N ALA A 28 -8.95 -29.91 6.81
CA ALA A 28 -9.17 -28.55 7.28
C ALA A 28 -9.17 -27.70 6.00
N GLU A 29 -10.35 -27.38 5.50
CA GLU A 29 -10.57 -26.32 4.54
C GLU A 29 -9.97 -25.07 5.18
N LYS A 30 -8.81 -24.68 4.67
CA LYS A 30 -8.21 -23.39 4.97
C LYS A 30 -9.17 -22.39 4.36
N GLU A 31 -10.04 -21.85 5.17
CA GLU A 31 -10.91 -20.75 4.80
C GLU A 31 -10.01 -19.64 4.30
N GLU A 32 -9.94 -19.50 2.99
CA GLU A 32 -9.17 -18.45 2.31
C GLU A 32 -9.89 -17.15 2.67
N ALA A 33 -9.32 -16.43 3.65
CA ALA A 33 -9.87 -15.17 4.10
C ALA A 33 -10.06 -14.26 2.88
N ALA A 34 -11.26 -13.72 2.71
CA ALA A 34 -11.56 -12.77 1.63
C ALA A 34 -10.47 -11.68 1.57
N PRO A 35 -10.07 -11.25 0.38
CA PRO A 35 -9.03 -10.24 0.25
C PRO A 35 -9.45 -8.99 1.02
N GLN A 36 -8.68 -8.63 2.03
CA GLN A 36 -8.92 -7.45 2.85
C GLN A 36 -8.48 -6.21 2.07
N ASN A 37 -9.29 -5.17 2.08
CA ASN A 37 -8.96 -3.88 1.50
C ASN A 37 -8.02 -3.10 2.44
N ILE A 38 -6.73 -3.37 2.37
CA ILE A 38 -5.73 -2.70 3.20
C ILE A 38 -5.26 -1.42 2.52
N VAL A 39 -5.57 -0.28 3.12
CA VAL A 39 -5.17 1.05 2.67
C VAL A 39 -4.36 1.72 3.77
N TYR A 40 -3.14 2.16 3.48
CA TYR A 40 -2.18 2.73 4.45
C TYR A 40 -1.89 1.81 5.66
N GLY A 41 -2.01 0.48 5.48
CA GLY A 41 -1.86 -0.49 6.57
C GLY A 41 -3.10 -0.65 7.46
N ILE A 42 -4.21 0.00 7.12
CA ILE A 42 -5.49 -0.05 7.82
C ILE A 42 -6.47 -0.88 7.00
N ASN A 43 -7.20 -1.80 7.64
CA ASN A 43 -8.29 -2.51 6.97
C ASN A 43 -9.48 -1.57 6.77
N ALA A 44 -9.60 -1.03 5.56
CA ALA A 44 -10.61 -0.04 5.20
C ALA A 44 -12.05 -0.60 5.21
N ASP A 45 -12.23 -1.93 5.14
CA ASP A 45 -13.55 -2.57 5.18
C ASP A 45 -14.31 -2.30 6.50
N ASN A 46 -13.57 -1.93 7.56
CA ASN A 46 -14.12 -1.66 8.89
C ASN A 46 -14.54 -0.19 9.09
N TYR A 47 -14.34 0.67 8.08
CA TYR A 47 -14.48 2.12 8.23
C TYR A 47 -15.25 2.75 7.08
N ARG A 48 -15.97 3.82 7.39
CA ARG A 48 -16.34 4.79 6.38
C ARG A 48 -15.15 5.72 6.13
N THR A 49 -14.70 5.81 4.88
CA THR A 49 -13.55 6.63 4.50
C THR A 49 -13.99 7.89 3.77
N GLU A 50 -13.35 9.00 4.11
CA GLU A 50 -13.52 10.28 3.39
C GLU A 50 -12.15 10.84 3.04
N THR A 51 -12.01 11.39 1.84
CA THR A 51 -10.77 12.04 1.39
C THR A 51 -11.00 13.53 1.27
N GLY A 52 -10.07 14.31 1.80
CA GLY A 52 -10.06 15.77 1.71
C GLY A 52 -8.71 16.31 1.27
N GLU A 53 -8.65 17.61 1.10
CA GLU A 53 -7.44 18.36 0.78
C GLU A 53 -7.26 19.49 1.79
N VAL A 54 -6.05 19.69 2.27
CA VAL A 54 -5.74 20.76 3.24
C VAL A 54 -5.92 22.12 2.57
N GLY A 55 -6.81 22.91 3.09
CA GLY A 55 -7.10 24.27 2.59
C GLY A 55 -5.97 25.28 2.91
N SER A 56 -5.99 26.40 2.19
CA SER A 56 -5.04 27.49 2.46
C SER A 56 -5.24 28.06 3.88
N GLY A 57 -4.17 28.06 4.69
CA GLY A 57 -4.21 28.50 6.09
C GLY A 57 -4.94 27.53 7.04
N GLU A 58 -5.30 26.36 6.58
CA GLU A 58 -5.93 25.34 7.41
C GLU A 58 -4.88 24.61 8.25
N THR A 59 -5.26 24.27 9.48
CA THR A 59 -4.43 23.52 10.40
C THR A 59 -4.99 22.11 10.65
N LEU A 60 -4.12 21.15 10.99
CA LEU A 60 -4.59 19.81 11.31
C LEU A 60 -5.61 19.80 12.45
N GLY A 61 -5.39 20.67 13.47
CA GLY A 61 -6.35 20.82 14.57
C GLY A 61 -7.74 21.27 14.11
N LYS A 62 -7.84 22.15 13.10
CA LYS A 62 -9.12 22.60 12.55
C LYS A 62 -9.80 21.44 11.79
N ILE A 63 -9.04 20.68 10.99
CA ILE A 63 -9.55 19.49 10.29
C ILE A 63 -10.08 18.49 11.31
N LEU A 64 -9.29 18.13 12.32
CA LEU A 64 -9.65 17.16 13.36
C LEU A 64 -10.90 17.59 14.17
N ASN A 65 -11.00 18.88 14.50
CA ASN A 65 -12.20 19.41 15.16
C ASN A 65 -13.47 19.27 14.31
N GLY A 66 -13.35 19.36 12.98
CA GLY A 66 -14.46 19.10 12.05
C GLY A 66 -14.99 17.67 12.12
N TYR A 67 -14.15 16.72 12.51
CA TYR A 67 -14.51 15.32 12.74
C TYR A 67 -14.75 14.98 14.22
N GLY A 68 -14.96 15.97 15.08
CA GLY A 68 -15.34 15.79 16.47
C GLY A 68 -14.19 15.48 17.43
N VAL A 69 -12.93 15.54 16.99
CA VAL A 69 -11.76 15.34 17.87
C VAL A 69 -11.61 16.53 18.80
N SER A 70 -11.52 16.25 20.12
CA SER A 70 -11.45 17.29 21.14
C SER A 70 -10.15 18.09 21.09
N ALA A 71 -10.20 19.37 21.53
CA ALA A 71 -9.01 20.20 21.64
C ALA A 71 -7.92 19.59 22.56
N LEU A 72 -8.34 18.83 23.58
CA LEU A 72 -7.42 18.11 24.47
C LEU A 72 -6.69 16.99 23.74
N THR A 73 -7.39 16.24 22.90
CA THR A 73 -6.82 15.19 22.06
C THR A 73 -5.85 15.76 21.03
N VAL A 74 -6.20 16.90 20.42
CA VAL A 74 -5.30 17.64 19.50
C VAL A 74 -4.02 18.10 20.22
N ASP A 75 -4.10 18.60 21.44
CA ASP A 75 -2.93 18.99 22.24
C ASP A 75 -2.04 17.78 22.58
N ARG A 76 -2.64 16.65 22.94
CA ARG A 76 -1.90 15.38 23.14
C ARG A 76 -1.20 14.95 21.87
N LEU A 77 -1.89 15.03 20.71
CA LEU A 77 -1.33 14.68 19.41
C LEU A 77 -0.16 15.60 19.05
N ASP A 78 -0.29 16.92 19.25
CA ASP A 78 0.79 17.88 18.99
C ASP A 78 2.05 17.56 19.80
N LYS A 79 1.87 17.24 21.09
CA LYS A 79 2.99 16.85 21.95
C LYS A 79 3.65 15.55 21.49
N ALA A 80 2.87 14.52 21.13
CA ALA A 80 3.37 13.23 20.73
C ALA A 80 4.02 13.24 19.34
N SER A 81 3.59 14.15 18.45
CA SER A 81 4.04 14.18 17.07
C SER A 81 5.36 14.92 16.83
N LYS A 82 5.88 15.65 17.83
CA LYS A 82 7.02 16.57 17.65
C LYS A 82 8.27 15.94 17.05
N GLU A 83 8.59 14.72 17.47
CA GLU A 83 9.79 14.01 17.03
C GLU A 83 9.58 13.27 15.71
N ILE A 84 8.32 12.93 15.35
CA ILE A 84 7.98 12.12 14.16
C ILE A 84 7.53 13.02 13.02
N PHE A 85 6.48 13.80 13.25
CA PHE A 85 5.91 14.73 12.27
C PHE A 85 5.14 15.85 12.98
N PRO A 86 5.77 17.02 13.24
CA PRO A 86 5.09 18.17 13.85
C PRO A 86 3.84 18.58 13.08
N LEU A 87 2.71 18.78 13.77
CA LEU A 87 1.41 19.07 13.15
C LEU A 87 1.43 20.31 12.26
N ARG A 88 2.31 21.28 12.56
CA ARG A 88 2.49 22.50 11.75
C ARG A 88 3.10 22.26 10.37
N ASN A 89 3.61 21.05 10.11
CA ASN A 89 4.26 20.70 8.84
C ASN A 89 3.26 20.27 7.75
N ILE A 90 1.96 20.26 8.03
CA ILE A 90 0.97 20.07 6.96
C ILE A 90 1.02 21.25 5.98
N ARG A 91 0.68 20.98 4.73
CA ARG A 91 0.72 21.97 3.65
C ARG A 91 -0.59 22.00 2.90
N ALA A 92 -1.02 23.19 2.51
CA ALA A 92 -2.17 23.38 1.62
C ALA A 92 -1.95 22.61 0.30
N GLY A 93 -3.02 22.04 -0.23
CA GLY A 93 -3.01 21.23 -1.45
C GLY A 93 -2.65 19.76 -1.22
N HIS A 94 -2.19 19.38 -0.03
CA HIS A 94 -1.92 17.98 0.28
C HIS A 94 -3.19 17.25 0.68
N LYS A 95 -3.28 15.99 0.27
CA LYS A 95 -4.44 15.14 0.56
C LYS A 95 -4.37 14.55 1.95
N TYR A 96 -5.54 14.30 2.51
CA TYR A 96 -5.71 13.45 3.69
C TYR A 96 -6.90 12.52 3.51
N THR A 97 -6.87 11.39 4.19
CA THR A 97 -7.96 10.42 4.26
C THR A 97 -8.29 10.17 5.71
N VAL A 98 -9.57 10.22 6.04
CA VAL A 98 -10.06 9.90 7.39
C VAL A 98 -10.77 8.54 7.38
N PHE A 99 -10.63 7.82 8.47
CA PHE A 99 -11.24 6.52 8.73
C PHE A 99 -12.16 6.67 9.93
N ILE A 100 -13.46 6.64 9.67
CA ILE A 100 -14.51 6.88 10.64
C ILE A 100 -15.12 5.54 11.00
N HIS A 101 -15.05 5.19 12.26
CA HIS A 101 -15.71 4.00 12.79
C HIS A 101 -17.21 4.26 12.95
N GLU A 102 -18.02 3.38 12.37
CA GLU A 102 -19.48 3.44 12.48
C GLU A 102 -19.96 2.14 13.17
N ASP A 103 -20.33 2.27 14.42
CA ASP A 103 -20.97 1.20 15.18
C ASP A 103 -22.43 1.58 15.41
N SER A 104 -23.31 0.57 15.35
CA SER A 104 -24.75 0.74 15.65
C SER A 104 -25.05 1.14 17.09
N LEU A 105 -24.09 0.98 18.00
CA LEU A 105 -24.24 1.25 19.44
C LEU A 105 -23.65 2.60 19.88
N TYR A 106 -22.74 3.17 19.10
CA TYR A 106 -22.02 4.39 19.46
C TYR A 106 -22.12 5.43 18.34
N ALA A 107 -21.94 6.71 18.69
CA ALA A 107 -21.84 7.76 17.68
C ALA A 107 -20.60 7.53 16.81
N PRO A 108 -20.68 7.83 15.49
CA PRO A 108 -19.52 7.75 14.60
C PRO A 108 -18.34 8.57 15.17
N HIS A 109 -17.15 8.00 15.15
CA HIS A 109 -15.95 8.65 15.65
C HIS A 109 -14.75 8.39 14.74
N LEU A 110 -13.81 9.33 14.73
CA LEU A 110 -12.60 9.24 13.96
C LEU A 110 -11.57 8.34 14.65
N ASP A 111 -11.17 7.25 14.00
CA ASP A 111 -10.11 6.37 14.48
C ASP A 111 -8.75 6.71 13.88
N TYR A 112 -8.72 7.09 12.58
CA TYR A 112 -7.48 7.45 11.92
C TYR A 112 -7.65 8.63 10.98
N LEU A 113 -6.60 9.46 10.91
CA LEU A 113 -6.38 10.41 9.83
C LEU A 113 -5.03 10.11 9.21
N VAL A 114 -5.02 9.90 7.90
CA VAL A 114 -3.79 9.70 7.13
C VAL A 114 -3.52 10.94 6.31
N TYR A 115 -2.36 11.56 6.50
CA TYR A 115 -1.92 12.74 5.76
C TYR A 115 -0.84 12.35 4.74
N GLU A 116 -1.07 12.64 3.46
CA GLU A 116 -0.09 12.39 2.39
C GLU A 116 0.93 13.53 2.33
N ARG A 117 2.19 13.21 2.66
CA ARG A 117 3.30 14.20 2.61
C ARG A 117 3.77 14.48 1.20
N ASN A 118 3.70 13.47 0.35
CA ASN A 118 4.02 13.48 -1.08
C ASN A 118 3.39 12.26 -1.74
N MET A 119 3.76 11.96 -2.97
CA MET A 119 3.18 10.84 -3.73
C MET A 119 3.36 9.47 -3.06
N SER A 120 4.45 9.27 -2.31
CA SER A 120 4.79 7.97 -1.72
C SER A 120 4.69 7.94 -0.20
N GLN A 121 4.97 9.05 0.49
CA GLN A 121 5.08 9.09 1.94
C GLN A 121 3.82 9.64 2.59
N TYR A 122 3.42 9.01 3.69
CA TYR A 122 2.27 9.42 4.47
C TYR A 122 2.54 9.34 5.99
N VAL A 123 1.67 9.99 6.75
CA VAL A 123 1.65 9.92 8.22
C VAL A 123 0.26 9.47 8.66
N VAL A 124 0.21 8.48 9.51
CA VAL A 124 -1.03 7.98 10.14
C VAL A 124 -1.11 8.56 11.54
N PHE A 125 -2.17 9.28 11.83
CA PHE A 125 -2.56 9.72 13.16
C PHE A 125 -3.70 8.82 13.64
N GLY A 126 -3.48 8.08 14.72
CA GLY A 126 -4.49 7.21 15.33
C GLY A 126 -5.07 7.84 16.58
N PHE A 127 -6.37 7.67 16.76
CA PHE A 127 -7.14 8.19 17.90
C PHE A 127 -7.77 7.02 18.64
N HIS A 128 -7.37 6.83 19.86
CA HIS A 128 -7.93 5.82 20.76
C HIS A 128 -8.51 6.54 21.98
N GLU A 129 -9.40 5.91 22.72
CA GLU A 129 -10.14 6.55 23.81
C GLU A 129 -9.27 7.48 24.69
N ASP A 130 -8.13 7.01 25.17
CA ASP A 130 -7.23 7.78 26.06
C ASP A 130 -5.84 8.06 25.48
N SER A 131 -5.54 7.63 24.26
CA SER A 131 -4.22 7.73 23.66
C SER A 131 -4.27 8.16 22.20
N VAL A 132 -3.14 8.66 21.73
CA VAL A 132 -2.91 8.97 20.30
C VAL A 132 -1.69 8.23 19.81
N SER A 133 -1.68 7.86 18.55
CA SER A 133 -0.53 7.23 17.90
C SER A 133 -0.14 7.99 16.64
N ILE A 134 1.16 7.98 16.31
CA ILE A 134 1.68 8.59 15.09
C ILE A 134 2.64 7.59 14.44
N GLN A 135 2.43 7.30 13.18
CA GLN A 135 3.27 6.42 12.38
C GLN A 135 3.53 7.04 11.02
N THR A 136 4.72 6.83 10.48
CA THR A 136 5.03 7.19 9.10
C THR A 136 5.05 5.93 8.26
N GLY A 137 4.60 6.03 7.02
CA GLY A 137 4.60 4.93 6.08
C GLY A 137 4.94 5.38 4.68
N GLU A 138 5.19 4.40 3.83
CA GLU A 138 5.39 4.60 2.40
C GLU A 138 4.43 3.70 1.64
N LYS A 139 3.84 4.23 0.57
CA LYS A 139 3.01 3.45 -0.35
C LYS A 139 3.90 2.46 -1.08
N GLU A 140 3.41 1.25 -1.28
CA GLU A 140 4.10 0.25 -2.08
C GLU A 140 4.10 0.67 -3.56
N PHE A 141 5.22 0.38 -4.22
CA PHE A 141 5.37 0.61 -5.64
C PHE A 141 5.21 -0.71 -6.39
N SER A 142 4.37 -0.73 -7.40
CA SER A 142 4.49 -1.74 -8.44
C SER A 142 5.58 -1.34 -9.43
N VAL A 143 6.31 -2.32 -9.93
CA VAL A 143 7.42 -2.11 -10.88
C VAL A 143 7.09 -2.80 -12.18
N ARG A 144 7.08 -2.03 -13.28
CA ARG A 144 6.85 -2.56 -14.64
C ARG A 144 8.06 -2.33 -15.50
N ARG A 145 8.56 -3.41 -16.12
CA ARG A 145 9.62 -3.29 -17.10
C ARG A 145 9.05 -2.79 -18.41
N THR A 146 9.58 -1.66 -18.85
CA THR A 146 9.12 -0.92 -20.04
C THR A 146 10.24 -0.83 -21.05
N LYS A 147 9.92 -1.04 -22.33
CA LYS A 147 10.80 -0.78 -23.47
C LYS A 147 10.21 0.36 -24.27
N LYS A 148 10.99 1.41 -24.49
CA LYS A 148 10.62 2.59 -25.29
C LYS A 148 11.67 2.90 -26.30
N SER A 149 11.22 3.46 -27.44
CA SER A 149 12.09 3.96 -28.51
C SER A 149 11.61 5.32 -28.95
N ALA A 150 12.52 6.22 -29.28
CA ALA A 150 12.19 7.54 -29.80
C ALA A 150 13.20 7.96 -30.83
N THR A 151 12.77 8.81 -31.81
CA THR A 151 13.63 9.49 -32.75
C THR A 151 13.99 10.85 -32.21
N ILE A 152 15.26 11.21 -32.33
CA ILE A 152 15.78 12.48 -31.83
C ILE A 152 15.61 13.53 -32.89
N ASN A 153 14.80 14.55 -32.63
CA ASN A 153 14.56 15.66 -33.52
C ASN A 153 15.43 16.91 -33.20
N SER A 154 15.83 17.03 -31.93
CA SER A 154 16.61 18.17 -31.44
C SER A 154 17.68 17.73 -30.42
N SER A 155 17.31 17.03 -29.39
CA SER A 155 18.18 16.51 -28.32
C SER A 155 17.56 15.26 -27.71
N LEU A 156 18.34 14.50 -26.93
CA LEU A 156 17.83 13.37 -26.14
C LEU A 156 16.66 13.81 -25.24
N TRP A 157 16.86 14.94 -24.56
CA TRP A 157 15.83 15.55 -23.74
C TRP A 157 14.54 15.87 -24.50
N GLY A 158 14.69 16.53 -25.68
CA GLY A 158 13.53 16.85 -26.53
C GLY A 158 12.75 15.61 -26.94
N ALA A 159 13.44 14.56 -27.36
CA ALA A 159 12.82 13.30 -27.75
C ALA A 159 12.07 12.63 -26.58
N ILE A 160 12.62 12.67 -25.37
CA ILE A 160 11.96 12.14 -24.15
C ILE A 160 10.69 12.92 -23.84
N MET A 161 10.70 14.25 -23.97
CA MET A 161 9.52 15.09 -23.73
C MET A 161 8.45 14.90 -24.82
N GLU A 162 8.85 14.82 -26.09
CA GLU A 162 7.93 14.58 -27.22
C GLU A 162 7.17 13.24 -27.08
N GLU A 163 7.86 12.22 -26.58
CA GLU A 163 7.29 10.87 -26.38
C GLU A 163 6.64 10.69 -25.00
N HIS A 164 6.50 11.75 -24.23
CA HIS A 164 5.92 11.72 -22.87
C HIS A 164 6.57 10.68 -21.93
N LEU A 165 7.87 10.47 -22.08
CA LEU A 165 8.64 9.57 -21.23
C LEU A 165 8.96 10.24 -19.88
N PRO A 166 9.25 9.45 -18.83
CA PRO A 166 9.63 10.01 -17.54
C PRO A 166 10.81 10.98 -17.66
N TYR A 167 10.63 12.16 -17.14
CA TYR A 167 11.61 13.24 -17.15
C TYR A 167 13.01 12.83 -16.68
N ALA A 168 13.08 12.05 -15.59
CA ALA A 168 14.35 11.60 -15.03
C ALA A 168 15.14 10.67 -15.96
N LEU A 169 14.51 10.11 -17.01
CA LEU A 169 15.14 9.14 -17.90
C LEU A 169 16.31 9.76 -18.69
N ALA A 170 16.20 11.04 -19.07
CA ALA A 170 17.27 11.73 -19.79
C ALA A 170 18.54 11.83 -18.93
N ALA A 171 18.40 12.38 -17.73
CA ALA A 171 19.52 12.58 -16.81
C ALA A 171 20.20 11.26 -16.43
N GLU A 172 19.41 10.22 -16.13
CA GLU A 172 19.94 8.89 -15.79
C GLU A 172 20.66 8.24 -16.99
N MET A 173 20.14 8.42 -18.19
CA MET A 173 20.81 7.91 -19.40
C MET A 173 22.11 8.68 -19.68
N GLU A 174 22.12 9.99 -19.52
CA GLU A 174 23.35 10.80 -19.65
C GLU A 174 24.39 10.33 -18.62
N ASP A 175 24.05 10.16 -17.38
CA ASP A 175 24.96 9.70 -16.33
C ASP A 175 25.57 8.31 -16.64
N ILE A 176 24.76 7.39 -17.12
CA ILE A 176 25.21 6.01 -17.40
C ILE A 176 26.09 5.96 -18.65
N TYR A 177 25.74 6.71 -19.70
CA TYR A 177 26.35 6.55 -21.03
C TYR A 177 27.32 7.68 -21.42
N GLN A 178 27.56 8.69 -20.55
CA GLN A 178 28.42 9.84 -20.83
C GLN A 178 29.83 9.50 -21.33
N TRP A 179 30.34 8.31 -21.00
CA TRP A 179 31.64 7.85 -21.44
C TRP A 179 31.64 7.02 -22.74
N THR A 180 30.46 6.64 -23.21
CA THR A 180 30.28 5.72 -24.36
C THR A 180 29.48 6.34 -25.50
N VAL A 181 28.69 7.35 -25.21
CA VAL A 181 27.85 8.08 -26.17
C VAL A 181 28.19 9.54 -26.12
N ASP A 182 28.57 10.11 -27.30
CA ASP A 182 28.74 11.56 -27.46
C ASP A 182 27.34 12.22 -27.60
N PHE A 183 26.75 12.62 -26.49
CA PHE A 183 25.45 13.29 -26.49
C PHE A 183 25.44 14.66 -27.18
N PHE A 184 26.62 15.29 -27.36
CA PHE A 184 26.77 16.53 -28.13
C PHE A 184 26.87 16.29 -29.65
N GLY A 185 27.25 15.07 -30.02
CA GLY A 185 27.33 14.64 -31.42
C GLY A 185 26.01 14.07 -31.97
N ILE A 186 24.98 13.92 -31.15
CA ILE A 186 23.68 13.43 -31.58
C ILE A 186 23.05 14.34 -32.64
N GLN A 187 22.58 13.74 -33.74
CA GLN A 187 22.01 14.46 -34.86
C GLN A 187 20.50 14.20 -34.97
N LYS A 188 19.83 15.12 -35.66
CA LYS A 188 18.43 14.94 -36.02
C LYS A 188 18.28 13.70 -36.91
N GLY A 189 17.39 12.80 -36.50
CA GLY A 189 17.13 11.52 -37.16
C GLY A 189 17.75 10.33 -36.45
N ASP A 190 18.72 10.57 -35.55
CA ASP A 190 19.19 9.51 -34.65
C ASP A 190 18.03 8.96 -33.78
N ASN A 191 18.18 7.75 -33.32
CA ASN A 191 17.18 7.17 -32.49
C ASN A 191 17.79 6.43 -31.28
N PHE A 192 17.02 6.30 -30.26
CA PHE A 192 17.39 5.44 -29.13
C PHE A 192 16.29 4.47 -28.77
N THR A 193 16.69 3.37 -28.15
CA THR A 193 15.81 2.41 -27.51
C THR A 193 16.33 2.19 -26.10
N VAL A 194 15.45 2.27 -25.10
CA VAL A 194 15.79 2.07 -23.70
C VAL A 194 14.88 1.04 -23.06
N ILE A 195 15.43 0.21 -22.17
CA ILE A 195 14.71 -0.72 -21.32
C ILE A 195 14.96 -0.30 -19.88
N TYR A 196 13.89 0.02 -19.17
CA TYR A 196 13.95 0.48 -17.78
C TYR A 196 12.77 -0.03 -16.98
N ASP A 197 12.92 -0.01 -15.67
CA ASP A 197 11.83 -0.30 -14.74
C ASP A 197 11.15 1.04 -14.38
N GLU A 198 9.85 1.12 -14.56
CA GLU A 198 9.01 2.25 -14.16
C GLU A 198 8.24 1.87 -12.90
N ARG A 199 8.20 2.79 -11.93
CA ARG A 199 7.51 2.61 -10.65
C ARG A 199 6.14 3.24 -10.72
N PHE A 200 5.14 2.55 -10.19
CA PHE A 200 3.76 3.04 -10.13
C PHE A 200 3.23 2.94 -8.71
N ILE A 201 2.49 3.96 -8.30
CA ILE A 201 1.65 3.96 -7.11
C ILE A 201 0.22 3.67 -7.57
N ASP A 202 -0.50 2.84 -6.81
CA ASP A 202 -1.88 2.44 -7.11
C ASP A 202 -2.02 1.91 -8.57
N ASP A 203 -0.98 1.23 -9.06
CA ASP A 203 -0.87 0.62 -10.39
C ASP A 203 -1.07 1.56 -11.59
N SER A 204 -1.30 2.83 -11.38
CA SER A 204 -1.66 3.78 -12.43
C SER A 204 -0.84 5.07 -12.45
N ILE A 205 -0.36 5.53 -11.30
CA ILE A 205 0.33 6.80 -11.18
C ILE A 205 1.84 6.56 -11.26
N SER A 206 2.48 7.05 -12.33
CA SER A 206 3.94 6.95 -12.45
C SER A 206 4.64 7.72 -11.31
N ALA A 207 5.43 6.99 -10.54
CA ALA A 207 6.23 7.50 -9.42
C ALA A 207 7.71 7.65 -9.79
N GLY A 208 8.01 7.69 -11.08
CA GLY A 208 9.34 7.83 -11.62
C GLY A 208 9.95 6.53 -12.12
N ILE A 209 11.23 6.59 -12.42
CA ILE A 209 11.98 5.46 -12.96
C ILE A 209 12.71 4.71 -11.85
N GLY A 210 12.88 3.42 -12.08
CA GLY A 210 13.75 2.55 -11.30
C GLY A 210 15.07 2.32 -12.04
N ARG A 211 15.46 1.04 -12.18
CA ARG A 211 16.69 0.65 -12.83
C ARG A 211 16.59 0.78 -14.37
N ILE A 212 17.58 1.38 -14.99
CA ILE A 212 17.83 1.25 -16.43
C ILE A 212 18.60 -0.03 -16.68
N TRP A 213 18.06 -0.91 -17.53
CA TRP A 213 18.66 -2.19 -17.89
C TRP A 213 19.61 -2.07 -19.07
N GLY A 214 19.35 -1.12 -19.95
CA GLY A 214 20.21 -0.83 -21.08
C GLY A 214 19.55 0.13 -22.05
N ALA A 215 20.38 0.81 -22.85
CA ALA A 215 19.93 1.60 -23.96
C ALA A 215 20.82 1.32 -25.18
N LYS A 216 20.26 1.56 -26.37
CA LYS A 216 20.95 1.51 -27.65
C LYS A 216 20.68 2.82 -28.37
N PHE A 217 21.72 3.43 -28.88
CA PHE A 217 21.68 4.62 -29.72
C PHE A 217 22.10 4.25 -31.15
N CYS A 218 21.43 4.77 -32.13
CA CYS A 218 21.68 4.52 -33.58
C CYS A 218 21.55 5.80 -34.36
#